data_5fb208e11995090cdae39ca19db86e45
#
_entry.id   5fb208e11995090cdae39ca19db86e45
#
_cell.length_a   1.000
_cell.length_b   1.000
_cell.length_c   1.000
_cell.angle_alpha   90.00
_cell.angle_beta   90.00
_cell.angle_gamma   90.00
#
_symmetry.space_group_name_H-M   'P 1'
#
loop_
_entity.id
_entity.type
_entity.pdbx_description
1 polymer ?
#
loop_
_entity_poly.entity_id
_entity_poly.type
_entity_poly.pdbx_seq_one_letter_code
_entity_poly.pdbx_strand_id
1 'polypeptide(L)'
;MQETTMATVGSWESAGHHVSARRQAAGRLLIAGATVGLLGLILVQSMHAFGSLGTGWSTWRPILYAYLLWAVAIGAGLVLTRGERGHRALFILPAVLFTVSMVLFPTIFGLYIAFTDWNLSSTAGRQWSGLDNFRSLFSDSYFWNAMLNMLYYVLAVLAQYAIAFGLALLLNAEIRGRKFFRVAFLLPFMLSPVAVSWMIGKSILDFRFGPAATIARHLGWENPAFFATPWPARLSIMAMDAWYSVPFMMVLLLAGLQALPGEVLESARVDGASPWQSFWQMVYPIMLPVSVTAVVLRIIFELKLADIVLNVTGGNPGGATDTVTSFIFREYRDRSNVGYGTALAQFYLIMIIVFITALLSLVGRWLRKVA
;
A
#
# COMPACT_ATOMS: atom_id res chain seq x y z
N MET A 1 16.66 -44.82 42.15
CA MET A 1 17.07 -45.24 40.79
C MET A 1 16.04 -44.66 39.81
N GLN A 2 16.28 -43.45 39.31
CA GLN A 2 15.71 -42.79 38.10
C GLN A 2 15.82 -41.28 38.24
N GLU A 3 17.04 -40.79 38.34
CA GLU A 3 17.41 -39.40 38.02
C GLU A 3 18.44 -39.49 36.90
N THR A 4 18.02 -39.54 35.68
CA THR A 4 18.93 -39.36 34.51
C THR A 4 18.11 -39.39 33.24
N THR A 5 17.43 -38.28 32.88
CA THR A 5 17.03 -38.02 31.48
C THR A 5 16.37 -36.64 31.31
N MET A 6 17.03 -35.57 31.78
CA MET A 6 16.61 -34.18 31.39
C MET A 6 17.79 -33.27 31.07
N ALA A 7 18.85 -33.79 30.46
CA ALA A 7 20.05 -33.01 30.20
C ALA A 7 20.56 -33.06 28.75
N THR A 8 19.70 -33.21 27.75
CA THR A 8 20.15 -33.30 26.34
C THR A 8 19.37 -32.51 25.31
N VAL A 9 18.48 -31.59 25.71
CA VAL A 9 17.79 -30.71 24.74
C VAL A 9 18.47 -29.34 24.60
N GLY A 10 19.37 -28.97 25.53
CA GLY A 10 20.05 -27.66 25.50
C GLY A 10 21.39 -27.58 24.76
N SER A 11 21.94 -28.71 24.28
CA SER A 11 23.32 -28.76 23.77
C SER A 11 23.45 -28.54 22.24
N TRP A 12 22.38 -28.45 21.50
CA TRP A 12 22.43 -28.24 20.04
C TRP A 12 22.61 -26.77 19.63
N GLU A 13 22.35 -25.83 20.54
CA GLU A 13 22.51 -24.39 20.26
C GLU A 13 23.93 -23.85 20.50
N SER A 14 24.80 -24.58 21.22
CA SER A 14 26.14 -24.10 21.62
C SER A 14 27.30 -24.60 20.73
N ALA A 15 27.06 -25.51 19.80
CA ALA A 15 28.04 -25.89 18.78
C ALA A 15 28.07 -24.84 17.62
N GLY A 16 28.23 -23.57 17.96
CA GLY A 16 28.55 -22.55 16.97
C GLY A 16 29.89 -22.86 16.35
N HIS A 17 29.92 -23.40 15.12
CA HIS A 17 31.15 -23.57 14.35
C HIS A 17 31.85 -22.21 14.27
N HIS A 18 32.91 -22.03 15.06
CA HIS A 18 33.78 -20.86 15.03
C HIS A 18 34.41 -20.78 13.66
N VAL A 19 33.91 -19.82 12.84
CA VAL A 19 34.54 -19.55 11.55
C VAL A 19 35.96 -19.07 11.80
N SER A 20 36.97 -19.71 11.18
CA SER A 20 38.36 -19.33 11.35
C SER A 20 38.61 -17.86 10.99
N ALA A 21 39.51 -17.19 11.69
CA ALA A 21 39.83 -15.78 11.47
C ALA A 21 40.25 -15.51 10.03
N ARG A 22 40.94 -16.46 9.39
CA ARG A 22 41.32 -16.35 7.94
C ARG A 22 40.09 -16.35 7.02
N ARG A 23 39.10 -17.20 7.27
CA ARG A 23 37.85 -17.21 6.47
C ARG A 23 37.06 -15.93 6.67
N GLN A 24 36.99 -15.41 7.89
CA GLN A 24 36.33 -14.15 8.17
C GLN A 24 37.02 -12.97 7.48
N ALA A 25 38.34 -12.91 7.51
CA ALA A 25 39.12 -11.89 6.81
C ALA A 25 38.91 -11.96 5.30
N ALA A 26 38.99 -13.15 4.71
CA ALA A 26 38.74 -13.33 3.28
C ALA A 26 37.31 -12.92 2.89
N GLY A 27 36.29 -13.27 3.68
CA GLY A 27 34.93 -12.85 3.42
C GLY A 27 34.72 -11.33 3.53
N ARG A 28 35.33 -10.67 4.51
CA ARG A 28 35.29 -9.21 4.64
C ARG A 28 35.99 -8.50 3.46
N LEU A 29 37.14 -9.01 3.04
CA LEU A 29 37.84 -8.49 1.86
C LEU A 29 37.04 -8.64 0.58
N LEU A 30 36.37 -9.80 0.40
CA LEU A 30 35.51 -10.04 -0.75
C LEU A 30 34.32 -9.05 -0.77
N ILE A 31 33.63 -8.86 0.37
CA ILE A 31 32.54 -7.91 0.50
C ILE A 31 33.03 -6.48 0.21
N ALA A 32 34.10 -6.05 0.87
CA ALA A 32 34.64 -4.71 0.72
C ALA A 32 35.11 -4.46 -0.72
N GLY A 33 35.89 -5.38 -1.30
CA GLY A 33 36.41 -5.24 -2.67
C GLY A 33 35.29 -5.20 -3.71
N ALA A 34 34.30 -6.09 -3.61
CA ALA A 34 33.15 -6.09 -4.50
C ALA A 34 32.32 -4.79 -4.38
N THR A 35 32.12 -4.28 -3.16
CA THR A 35 31.37 -3.04 -2.92
C THR A 35 32.13 -1.81 -3.46
N VAL A 36 33.41 -1.71 -3.18
CA VAL A 36 34.26 -0.62 -3.73
C VAL A 36 34.29 -0.69 -5.26
N GLY A 37 34.43 -1.88 -5.83
CA GLY A 37 34.40 -2.07 -7.28
C GLY A 37 33.09 -1.61 -7.91
N LEU A 38 31.94 -2.02 -7.35
CA LEU A 38 30.63 -1.58 -7.84
C LEU A 38 30.44 -0.07 -7.73
N LEU A 39 30.78 0.53 -6.57
CA LEU A 39 30.67 1.98 -6.37
C LEU A 39 31.60 2.74 -7.34
N GLY A 40 32.83 2.24 -7.59
CA GLY A 40 33.75 2.82 -8.57
C GLY A 40 33.18 2.78 -10.00
N LEU A 41 32.58 1.66 -10.40
CA LEU A 41 31.96 1.53 -11.73
C LEU A 41 30.73 2.45 -11.88
N ILE A 42 29.89 2.57 -10.83
CA ILE A 42 28.75 3.50 -10.80
C ILE A 42 29.27 4.96 -10.92
N LEU A 43 30.31 5.31 -10.20
CA LEU A 43 30.88 6.66 -10.22
C LEU A 43 31.43 7.00 -11.63
N VAL A 44 32.23 6.13 -12.22
CA VAL A 44 32.77 6.29 -13.58
C VAL A 44 31.65 6.46 -14.61
N GLN A 45 30.64 5.59 -14.56
CA GLN A 45 29.51 5.68 -15.49
C GLN A 45 28.67 6.93 -15.27
N SER A 46 28.49 7.36 -14.03
CA SER A 46 27.79 8.61 -13.74
C SER A 46 28.55 9.82 -14.27
N MET A 47 29.87 9.91 -14.03
CA MET A 47 30.69 10.99 -14.55
C MET A 47 30.72 11.03 -16.09
N HIS A 48 30.72 9.86 -16.73
CA HIS A 48 30.58 9.77 -18.19
C HIS A 48 29.20 10.26 -18.64
N ALA A 49 28.13 9.83 -18.00
CA ALA A 49 26.76 10.25 -18.33
C ALA A 49 26.54 11.76 -18.16
N PHE A 50 27.26 12.41 -17.22
CA PHE A 50 27.25 13.87 -17.03
C PHE A 50 28.25 14.62 -17.94
N GLY A 51 28.95 13.92 -18.84
CA GLY A 51 29.91 14.53 -19.76
C GLY A 51 31.24 14.97 -19.12
N SER A 52 31.48 14.63 -17.84
CA SER A 52 32.70 14.98 -17.11
C SER A 52 33.89 14.05 -17.41
N LEU A 53 33.62 12.85 -17.92
CA LEU A 53 34.63 11.85 -18.26
C LEU A 53 34.41 11.33 -19.69
N GLY A 54 35.46 11.26 -20.50
CA GLY A 54 35.39 10.68 -21.85
C GLY A 54 35.30 9.16 -21.89
N THR A 55 35.64 8.47 -20.80
CA THR A 55 35.64 7.02 -20.68
C THR A 55 34.39 6.53 -19.95
N GLY A 56 33.56 5.73 -20.62
CA GLY A 56 32.35 5.12 -20.07
C GLY A 56 31.67 4.24 -21.11
N TRP A 57 30.52 3.69 -20.75
CA TRP A 57 29.75 2.84 -21.65
C TRP A 57 28.54 3.60 -22.22
N SER A 58 28.16 3.26 -23.45
CA SER A 58 26.95 3.82 -24.09
C SER A 58 25.64 3.41 -23.39
N THR A 59 25.68 2.39 -22.55
CA THR A 59 24.49 1.86 -21.83
C THR A 59 24.82 1.55 -20.38
N TRP A 60 23.80 1.48 -19.53
CA TRP A 60 23.92 1.09 -18.12
C TRP A 60 23.98 -0.44 -17.88
N ARG A 61 23.96 -1.26 -18.95
CA ARG A 61 24.02 -2.73 -18.84
C ARG A 61 25.24 -3.25 -18.08
N PRO A 62 26.47 -2.73 -18.29
CA PRO A 62 27.63 -3.17 -17.52
C PRO A 62 27.46 -2.98 -16.01
N ILE A 63 26.80 -1.92 -15.58
CA ILE A 63 26.52 -1.67 -14.16
C ILE A 63 25.53 -2.72 -13.60
N LEU A 64 24.53 -3.12 -14.40
CA LEU A 64 23.63 -4.21 -14.01
C LEU A 64 24.38 -5.53 -13.83
N TYR A 65 25.29 -5.87 -14.74
CA TYR A 65 26.10 -7.09 -14.59
C TYR A 65 27.02 -7.00 -13.37
N ALA A 66 27.65 -5.85 -13.16
CA ALA A 66 28.47 -5.61 -11.96
C ALA A 66 27.66 -5.73 -10.66
N TYR A 67 26.42 -5.25 -10.65
CA TYR A 67 25.48 -5.41 -9.51
C TYR A 67 25.14 -6.88 -9.25
N LEU A 68 24.88 -7.68 -10.29
CA LEU A 68 24.62 -9.11 -10.14
C LEU A 68 25.84 -9.86 -9.60
N LEU A 69 27.05 -9.54 -10.11
CA LEU A 69 28.30 -10.11 -9.59
C LEU A 69 28.55 -9.69 -8.13
N TRP A 70 28.29 -8.43 -7.80
CA TRP A 70 28.36 -7.92 -6.43
C TRP A 70 27.39 -8.66 -5.50
N ALA A 71 26.16 -8.93 -5.94
CA ALA A 71 25.17 -9.69 -5.17
C ALA A 71 25.67 -11.10 -4.83
N VAL A 72 26.29 -11.79 -5.79
CA VAL A 72 26.90 -13.11 -5.59
C VAL A 72 28.08 -13.01 -4.62
N ALA A 73 28.94 -12.00 -4.79
CA ALA A 73 30.10 -11.77 -3.91
C ALA A 73 29.68 -11.46 -2.46
N ILE A 74 28.62 -10.65 -2.26
CA ILE A 74 28.04 -10.41 -0.93
C ILE A 74 27.54 -11.73 -0.30
N GLY A 75 26.80 -12.54 -1.05
CA GLY A 75 26.32 -13.85 -0.60
C GLY A 75 27.45 -14.77 -0.15
N ALA A 76 28.46 -14.94 -0.99
CA ALA A 76 29.65 -15.73 -0.69
C ALA A 76 30.41 -15.15 0.53
N GLY A 77 30.60 -13.84 0.58
CA GLY A 77 31.27 -13.16 1.68
C GLY A 77 30.52 -13.32 3.02
N LEU A 78 29.20 -13.29 3.03
CA LEU A 78 28.39 -13.54 4.22
C LEU A 78 28.54 -14.98 4.72
N VAL A 79 28.58 -15.95 3.83
CA VAL A 79 28.82 -17.36 4.18
C VAL A 79 30.21 -17.54 4.78
N LEU A 80 31.23 -16.91 4.17
CA LEU A 80 32.61 -16.96 4.69
C LEU A 80 32.77 -16.28 6.05
N THR A 81 32.05 -15.18 6.29
CA THR A 81 32.19 -14.41 7.54
C THR A 81 31.36 -14.95 8.70
N ARG A 82 30.15 -15.48 8.43
CA ARG A 82 29.13 -15.81 9.46
C ARG A 82 28.79 -17.30 9.53
N GLY A 83 29.39 -18.15 8.69
CA GLY A 83 29.14 -19.59 8.69
C GLY A 83 27.64 -19.91 8.48
N GLU A 84 27.03 -20.68 9.37
CA GLU A 84 25.60 -21.05 9.27
C GLU A 84 24.63 -19.86 9.25
N ARG A 85 24.91 -18.83 10.06
CA ARG A 85 24.12 -17.58 9.99
C ARG A 85 24.26 -16.89 8.64
N GLY A 86 25.43 -17.02 7.98
CA GLY A 86 25.67 -16.55 6.63
C GLY A 86 24.87 -17.32 5.59
N HIS A 87 24.69 -18.63 5.73
CA HIS A 87 23.83 -19.42 4.85
C HIS A 87 22.36 -18.97 4.96
N ARG A 88 21.84 -18.77 6.16
CA ARG A 88 20.47 -18.22 6.33
C ARG A 88 20.31 -16.84 5.65
N ALA A 89 21.30 -15.97 5.82
CA ALA A 89 21.31 -14.67 5.17
C ALA A 89 21.35 -14.77 3.63
N LEU A 90 22.05 -15.76 3.07
CA LEU A 90 22.12 -16.01 1.64
C LEU A 90 20.75 -16.29 1.02
N PHE A 91 19.87 -17.05 1.72
CA PHE A 91 18.52 -17.33 1.20
C PHE A 91 17.60 -16.09 1.22
N ILE A 92 17.83 -15.15 2.14
CA ILE A 92 17.07 -13.91 2.22
C ILE A 92 17.63 -12.85 1.26
N LEU A 93 18.93 -12.91 0.93
CA LEU A 93 19.66 -11.92 0.16
C LEU A 93 19.01 -11.58 -1.19
N PRO A 94 18.55 -12.54 -2.02
CA PRO A 94 17.90 -12.21 -3.29
C PRO A 94 16.65 -11.34 -3.12
N ALA A 95 15.81 -11.65 -2.14
CA ALA A 95 14.62 -10.88 -1.85
C ALA A 95 14.96 -9.46 -1.37
N VAL A 96 15.96 -9.32 -0.49
CA VAL A 96 16.45 -8.00 -0.04
C VAL A 96 17.01 -7.19 -1.20
N LEU A 97 17.87 -7.77 -2.02
CA LEU A 97 18.47 -7.08 -3.16
C LEU A 97 17.43 -6.68 -4.21
N PHE A 98 16.48 -7.55 -4.48
CA PHE A 98 15.35 -7.23 -5.36
C PHE A 98 14.53 -6.05 -4.82
N THR A 99 14.18 -6.07 -3.53
CA THR A 99 13.45 -4.98 -2.90
C THR A 99 14.23 -3.67 -2.94
N VAL A 100 15.53 -3.70 -2.62
CA VAL A 100 16.41 -2.52 -2.72
C VAL A 100 16.42 -1.96 -4.14
N SER A 101 16.58 -2.81 -5.14
CA SER A 101 16.62 -2.40 -6.55
C SER A 101 15.28 -1.83 -7.04
N MET A 102 14.16 -2.45 -6.65
CA MET A 102 12.83 -2.10 -7.18
C MET A 102 12.12 -1.02 -6.37
N VAL A 103 12.51 -0.79 -5.12
CA VAL A 103 11.88 0.21 -4.24
C VAL A 103 12.81 1.38 -3.98
N LEU A 104 14.01 1.13 -3.45
CA LEU A 104 14.91 2.24 -3.04
C LEU A 104 15.48 2.98 -4.25
N PHE A 105 15.94 2.27 -5.29
CA PHE A 105 16.50 2.94 -6.45
C PHE A 105 15.47 3.85 -7.17
N PRO A 106 14.24 3.40 -7.52
CA PRO A 106 13.25 4.27 -8.13
C PRO A 106 12.85 5.45 -7.23
N THR A 107 12.80 5.24 -5.90
CA THR A 107 12.48 6.30 -4.95
C THR A 107 13.57 7.39 -4.92
N ILE A 108 14.85 7.00 -4.83
CA ILE A 108 15.98 7.93 -4.86
C ILE A 108 16.07 8.64 -6.22
N PHE A 109 15.89 7.90 -7.31
CA PHE A 109 15.88 8.47 -8.66
C PHE A 109 14.70 9.43 -8.85
N GLY A 110 13.51 9.07 -8.35
CA GLY A 110 12.36 9.97 -8.33
C GLY A 110 12.63 11.24 -7.52
N LEU A 111 13.30 11.12 -6.37
CA LEU A 111 13.70 12.30 -5.60
C LEU A 111 14.63 13.22 -6.41
N TYR A 112 15.60 12.67 -7.14
CA TYR A 112 16.44 13.46 -8.04
C TYR A 112 15.61 14.16 -9.13
N ILE A 113 14.66 13.45 -9.77
CA ILE A 113 13.77 14.01 -10.81
C ILE A 113 12.90 15.13 -10.23
N ALA A 114 12.47 15.04 -8.99
CA ALA A 114 11.65 16.06 -8.33
C ALA A 114 12.33 17.44 -8.24
N PHE A 115 13.65 17.49 -8.32
CA PHE A 115 14.44 18.72 -8.36
C PHE A 115 14.77 19.21 -9.78
N THR A 116 14.13 18.61 -10.80
CA THR A 116 14.37 18.98 -12.20
C THR A 116 13.11 19.52 -12.85
N ASP A 117 13.28 20.48 -13.74
CA ASP A 117 12.24 20.89 -14.68
C ASP A 117 12.29 19.97 -15.89
N TRP A 118 11.58 18.84 -15.77
CA TRP A 118 11.50 17.87 -16.85
C TRP A 118 10.05 17.72 -17.34
N ASN A 119 9.83 18.22 -18.53
CA ASN A 119 8.59 18.02 -19.25
C ASN A 119 8.88 17.26 -20.55
N LEU A 120 8.18 16.14 -20.79
CA LEU A 120 8.39 15.31 -21.98
C LEU A 120 8.01 16.01 -23.29
N SER A 121 7.18 17.05 -23.22
CA SER A 121 6.79 17.85 -24.39
C SER A 121 7.79 18.97 -24.70
N SER A 122 8.75 19.23 -23.81
CA SER A 122 9.77 20.26 -23.97
C SER A 122 11.00 19.73 -24.70
N THR A 123 11.47 20.48 -25.70
CA THR A 123 12.72 20.19 -26.41
C THR A 123 13.98 20.53 -25.59
N ALA A 124 13.85 21.32 -24.52
CA ALA A 124 14.96 21.69 -23.66
C ALA A 124 15.54 20.54 -22.82
N GLY A 125 14.81 19.40 -22.79
CA GLY A 125 15.21 18.25 -22.01
C GLY A 125 15.09 18.48 -20.49
N ARG A 126 15.84 17.72 -19.72
CA ARG A 126 15.82 17.77 -18.27
C ARG A 126 16.85 18.80 -17.77
N GLN A 127 16.39 19.81 -17.05
CA GLN A 127 17.22 20.82 -16.44
C GLN A 127 17.05 20.83 -14.92
N TRP A 128 18.06 21.24 -14.20
CA TRP A 128 18.00 21.37 -12.75
C TRP A 128 17.21 22.63 -12.35
N SER A 129 16.13 22.47 -11.59
CA SER A 129 15.25 23.57 -11.13
C SER A 129 15.29 23.78 -9.62
N GLY A 130 16.07 22.98 -8.88
CA GLY A 130 16.13 23.08 -7.42
C GLY A 130 14.78 22.86 -6.76
N LEU A 131 14.31 23.81 -5.96
CA LEU A 131 13.06 23.68 -5.18
C LEU A 131 11.80 24.23 -5.88
N ASP A 132 11.86 24.62 -7.14
CA ASP A 132 10.74 25.31 -7.79
C ASP A 132 9.49 24.42 -7.91
N ASN A 133 9.64 23.12 -8.17
CA ASN A 133 8.53 22.19 -8.16
C ASN A 133 7.82 22.13 -6.79
N PHE A 134 8.58 22.15 -5.71
CA PHE A 134 8.02 22.15 -4.35
C PHE A 134 7.35 23.49 -4.00
N ARG A 135 7.90 24.64 -4.45
CA ARG A 135 7.24 25.93 -4.29
C ARG A 135 5.91 25.98 -5.05
N SER A 136 5.91 25.48 -6.28
CA SER A 136 4.69 25.38 -7.09
C SER A 136 3.64 24.48 -6.41
N LEU A 137 4.06 23.34 -5.83
CA LEU A 137 3.18 22.43 -5.10
C LEU A 137 2.45 23.13 -3.94
N PHE A 138 3.17 23.92 -3.13
CA PHE A 138 2.56 24.59 -1.98
C PHE A 138 1.54 25.67 -2.39
N SER A 139 1.65 26.24 -3.58
CA SER A 139 0.70 27.20 -4.14
C SER A 139 -0.38 26.59 -5.03
N ASP A 140 -0.30 25.28 -5.31
CA ASP A 140 -1.24 24.59 -6.20
C ASP A 140 -2.57 24.28 -5.49
N SER A 141 -3.60 25.05 -5.79
CA SER A 141 -4.95 24.84 -5.22
C SER A 141 -5.58 23.51 -5.61
N TYR A 142 -5.25 22.94 -6.78
CA TYR A 142 -5.76 21.62 -7.20
C TYR A 142 -5.17 20.49 -6.39
N PHE A 143 -3.87 20.58 -6.04
CA PHE A 143 -3.25 19.63 -5.15
C PHE A 143 -3.91 19.62 -3.77
N TRP A 144 -4.13 20.78 -3.17
CA TRP A 144 -4.77 20.89 -1.86
C TRP A 144 -6.24 20.46 -1.88
N ASN A 145 -6.95 20.73 -2.98
CA ASN A 145 -8.29 20.19 -3.18
C ASN A 145 -8.28 18.64 -3.27
N ALA A 146 -7.31 18.06 -3.96
CA ALA A 146 -7.14 16.60 -4.01
C ALA A 146 -6.81 16.00 -2.62
N MET A 147 -6.02 16.69 -1.80
CA MET A 147 -5.77 16.34 -0.40
C MET A 147 -7.06 16.36 0.45
N LEU A 148 -7.90 17.40 0.28
CA LEU A 148 -9.18 17.48 0.97
C LEU A 148 -10.14 16.35 0.52
N ASN A 149 -10.21 16.07 -0.76
CA ASN A 149 -10.99 14.94 -1.28
C ASN A 149 -10.51 13.61 -0.69
N MET A 150 -9.18 13.42 -0.60
CA MET A 150 -8.60 12.23 0.02
C MET A 150 -9.06 12.08 1.48
N LEU A 151 -9.17 13.18 2.23
CA LEU A 151 -9.71 13.14 3.59
C LEU A 151 -11.17 12.63 3.60
N TYR A 152 -12.00 13.09 2.66
CA TYR A 152 -13.38 12.61 2.56
C TYR A 152 -13.43 11.10 2.24
N TYR A 153 -12.59 10.62 1.34
CA TYR A 153 -12.51 9.20 1.00
C TYR A 153 -12.02 8.36 2.18
N VAL A 154 -11.01 8.82 2.92
CA VAL A 154 -10.53 8.14 4.14
C VAL A 154 -11.62 8.11 5.23
N LEU A 155 -12.39 9.19 5.40
CA LEU A 155 -13.52 9.20 6.35
C LEU A 155 -14.64 8.23 5.92
N ALA A 156 -14.87 8.06 4.62
CA ALA A 156 -15.84 7.09 4.11
C ALA A 156 -15.49 5.64 4.48
N VAL A 157 -14.22 5.33 4.77
CA VAL A 157 -13.80 4.00 5.26
C VAL A 157 -14.53 3.61 6.54
N LEU A 158 -14.90 4.57 7.40
CA LEU A 158 -15.66 4.28 8.62
C LEU A 158 -17.06 3.74 8.30
N ALA A 159 -17.73 4.30 7.30
CA ALA A 159 -19.03 3.79 6.82
C ALA A 159 -18.86 2.40 6.17
N GLN A 160 -17.82 2.23 5.37
CA GLN A 160 -17.48 0.92 4.78
C GLN A 160 -17.23 -0.14 5.86
N TYR A 161 -16.52 0.22 6.93
CA TYR A 161 -16.29 -0.65 8.07
C TYR A 161 -17.60 -1.07 8.76
N ALA A 162 -18.52 -0.14 9.00
CA ALA A 162 -19.81 -0.45 9.60
C ALA A 162 -20.61 -1.44 8.72
N ILE A 163 -20.64 -1.23 7.40
CA ILE A 163 -21.30 -2.14 6.45
C ILE A 163 -20.61 -3.50 6.47
N ALA A 164 -19.27 -3.53 6.40
CA ALA A 164 -18.50 -4.78 6.40
C ALA A 164 -18.69 -5.58 7.68
N PHE A 165 -18.75 -4.90 8.84
CA PHE A 165 -19.00 -5.53 10.13
C PHE A 165 -20.41 -6.13 10.19
N GLY A 166 -21.43 -5.38 9.74
CA GLY A 166 -22.80 -5.88 9.65
C GLY A 166 -22.92 -7.11 8.76
N LEU A 167 -22.28 -7.10 7.57
CA LEU A 167 -22.23 -8.25 6.68
C LEU A 167 -21.49 -9.44 7.29
N ALA A 168 -20.38 -9.19 8.01
CA ALA A 168 -19.64 -10.23 8.70
C ALA A 168 -20.48 -10.89 9.80
N LEU A 169 -21.24 -10.11 10.58
CA LEU A 169 -22.18 -10.64 11.57
C LEU A 169 -23.27 -11.49 10.94
N LEU A 170 -23.89 -11.03 9.84
CA LEU A 170 -24.89 -11.78 9.09
C LEU A 170 -24.33 -13.12 8.58
N LEU A 171 -23.11 -13.11 8.02
CA LEU A 171 -22.46 -14.30 7.50
C LEU A 171 -21.86 -15.20 8.60
N ASN A 172 -21.72 -14.71 9.81
CA ASN A 172 -21.34 -15.52 10.95
C ASN A 172 -22.53 -16.28 11.55
N ALA A 173 -23.75 -15.76 11.40
CA ALA A 173 -24.96 -16.44 11.82
C ALA A 173 -25.25 -17.70 10.98
N GLU A 174 -26.06 -18.61 11.53
CA GLU A 174 -26.49 -19.84 10.87
C GLU A 174 -27.65 -19.58 9.87
N ILE A 175 -27.33 -18.92 8.76
CA ILE A 175 -28.31 -18.63 7.70
C ILE A 175 -28.29 -19.70 6.60
N ARG A 176 -29.45 -19.97 6.02
CA ARG A 176 -29.57 -20.85 4.84
C ARG A 176 -28.81 -20.20 3.66
N GLY A 177 -27.96 -21.00 2.98
CA GLY A 177 -27.20 -20.51 1.83
C GLY A 177 -25.94 -19.72 2.19
N ARG A 178 -25.46 -19.74 3.44
CA ARG A 178 -24.26 -18.99 3.90
C ARG A 178 -23.06 -19.13 2.97
N LYS A 179 -22.81 -20.33 2.43
CA LYS A 179 -21.71 -20.57 1.49
C LYS A 179 -21.87 -19.78 0.19
N PHE A 180 -23.09 -19.75 -0.36
CA PHE A 180 -23.40 -18.98 -1.55
C PHE A 180 -23.22 -17.48 -1.33
N PHE A 181 -23.76 -16.93 -0.24
CA PHE A 181 -23.63 -15.50 0.07
C PHE A 181 -22.17 -15.08 0.32
N ARG A 182 -21.35 -15.93 0.95
CA ARG A 182 -19.92 -15.67 1.11
C ARG A 182 -19.21 -15.48 -0.25
N VAL A 183 -19.49 -16.36 -1.20
CA VAL A 183 -18.92 -16.28 -2.54
C VAL A 183 -19.48 -15.06 -3.30
N ALA A 184 -20.81 -14.87 -3.26
CA ALA A 184 -21.46 -13.76 -3.95
C ALA A 184 -20.97 -12.38 -3.49
N PHE A 185 -20.81 -12.19 -2.18
CA PHE A 185 -20.26 -10.93 -1.63
C PHE A 185 -18.77 -10.74 -1.90
N LEU A 186 -18.02 -11.79 -2.23
CA LEU A 186 -16.60 -11.66 -2.61
C LEU A 186 -16.39 -11.31 -4.08
N LEU A 187 -17.38 -11.54 -4.94
CA LEU A 187 -17.26 -11.28 -6.38
C LEU A 187 -16.80 -9.86 -6.72
N PRO A 188 -17.32 -8.79 -6.09
CA PRO A 188 -16.86 -7.44 -6.36
C PRO A 188 -15.35 -7.27 -6.22
N PHE A 189 -14.78 -7.79 -5.17
CA PHE A 189 -13.34 -7.67 -4.87
C PHE A 189 -12.46 -8.48 -5.85
N MET A 190 -13.02 -9.45 -6.54
CA MET A 190 -12.29 -10.22 -7.56
C MET A 190 -12.20 -9.51 -8.91
N LEU A 191 -12.97 -8.45 -9.13
CA LEU A 191 -12.93 -7.64 -10.34
C LEU A 191 -11.77 -6.66 -10.28
N SER A 192 -11.28 -6.21 -11.44
CA SER A 192 -10.33 -5.08 -11.44
C SER A 192 -11.07 -3.77 -11.17
N PRO A 193 -10.45 -2.76 -10.51
CA PRO A 193 -11.06 -1.44 -10.32
C PRO A 193 -11.48 -0.78 -11.63
N VAL A 194 -10.77 -1.04 -12.72
CA VAL A 194 -11.12 -0.55 -14.06
C VAL A 194 -12.41 -1.17 -14.56
N ALA A 195 -12.59 -2.49 -14.38
CA ALA A 195 -13.85 -3.17 -14.74
C ALA A 195 -15.04 -2.64 -13.92
N VAL A 196 -14.84 -2.41 -12.62
CA VAL A 196 -15.84 -1.77 -11.74
C VAL A 196 -16.21 -0.39 -12.26
N SER A 197 -15.22 0.41 -12.66
CA SER A 197 -15.42 1.76 -13.23
C SER A 197 -16.32 1.76 -14.46
N TRP A 198 -16.07 0.84 -15.38
CA TRP A 198 -16.88 0.70 -16.59
C TRP A 198 -18.27 0.14 -16.30
N MET A 199 -18.37 -0.93 -15.51
CA MET A 199 -19.63 -1.57 -15.21
C MET A 199 -20.56 -0.66 -14.40
N ILE A 200 -20.08 -0.09 -13.30
CA ILE A 200 -20.93 0.75 -12.44
C ILE A 200 -20.94 2.19 -12.94
N GLY A 201 -19.76 2.82 -13.10
CA GLY A 201 -19.65 4.24 -13.39
C GLY A 201 -20.17 4.61 -14.79
N LYS A 202 -19.77 3.86 -15.82
CA LYS A 202 -20.10 4.17 -17.22
C LYS A 202 -21.36 3.46 -17.73
N SER A 203 -21.87 2.43 -17.03
CA SER A 203 -23.06 1.71 -17.46
C SER A 203 -24.22 1.90 -16.49
N ILE A 204 -24.08 1.49 -15.22
CA ILE A 204 -25.18 1.55 -14.25
C ILE A 204 -25.55 2.99 -13.88
N LEU A 205 -24.56 3.85 -13.68
CA LEU A 205 -24.72 5.25 -13.29
C LEU A 205 -24.75 6.22 -14.48
N ASP A 206 -24.78 5.73 -15.72
CA ASP A 206 -24.92 6.62 -16.89
C ASP A 206 -26.28 7.35 -16.84
N PHE A 207 -26.24 8.67 -16.99
CA PHE A 207 -27.44 9.52 -16.85
C PHE A 207 -28.46 9.35 -17.98
N ARG A 208 -28.04 8.84 -19.15
CA ARG A 208 -28.89 8.68 -20.34
C ARG A 208 -29.66 7.36 -20.32
N PHE A 209 -28.93 6.27 -20.15
CA PHE A 209 -29.45 4.90 -20.31
C PHE A 209 -29.23 3.99 -19.09
N GLY A 210 -28.52 4.47 -18.07
CA GLY A 210 -28.20 3.66 -16.90
C GLY A 210 -29.43 3.28 -16.07
N PRO A 211 -29.53 2.03 -15.60
CA PRO A 211 -30.66 1.58 -14.79
C PRO A 211 -30.82 2.39 -13.50
N ALA A 212 -29.72 2.83 -12.88
CA ALA A 212 -29.78 3.68 -11.69
C ALA A 212 -30.40 5.05 -11.99
N ALA A 213 -30.08 5.65 -13.15
CA ALA A 213 -30.68 6.89 -13.58
C ALA A 213 -32.17 6.73 -13.90
N THR A 214 -32.59 5.58 -14.46
CA THR A 214 -33.99 5.28 -14.72
C THR A 214 -34.76 5.17 -13.40
N ILE A 215 -34.26 4.42 -12.43
CA ILE A 215 -34.86 4.30 -11.10
C ILE A 215 -34.95 5.67 -10.41
N ALA A 216 -33.88 6.46 -10.47
CA ALA A 216 -33.83 7.80 -9.84
C ALA A 216 -34.90 8.73 -10.44
N ARG A 217 -35.14 8.69 -11.76
CA ARG A 217 -36.21 9.45 -12.40
C ARG A 217 -37.61 9.00 -11.91
N HIS A 218 -37.84 7.71 -11.77
CA HIS A 218 -39.10 7.20 -11.21
C HIS A 218 -39.32 7.61 -9.74
N LEU A 219 -38.23 7.86 -9.00
CA LEU A 219 -38.27 8.38 -7.62
C LEU A 219 -38.36 9.92 -7.56
N GLY A 220 -38.53 10.62 -8.68
CA GLY A 220 -38.72 12.06 -8.74
C GLY A 220 -37.45 12.89 -8.93
N TRP A 221 -36.29 12.25 -9.16
CA TRP A 221 -35.08 12.98 -9.54
C TRP A 221 -35.06 13.16 -11.06
N GLU A 222 -35.57 14.29 -11.54
CA GLU A 222 -35.76 14.54 -12.97
C GLU A 222 -34.50 14.44 -13.82
N ASN A 223 -33.36 14.90 -13.28
CA ASN A 223 -32.08 14.86 -13.98
C ASN A 223 -30.97 14.19 -13.12
N PRO A 224 -30.93 12.86 -13.08
CA PRO A 224 -30.01 12.10 -12.23
C PRO A 224 -28.59 12.04 -12.80
N ALA A 225 -27.95 13.20 -12.91
CA ALA A 225 -26.59 13.32 -13.38
C ALA A 225 -25.59 13.09 -12.21
N PHE A 226 -25.29 11.85 -11.92
CA PHE A 226 -24.48 11.42 -10.78
C PHE A 226 -23.08 12.04 -10.72
N PHE A 227 -22.53 12.46 -11.86
CA PHE A 227 -21.18 13.00 -11.97
C PHE A 227 -21.13 14.47 -12.39
N ALA A 228 -22.27 15.18 -12.49
CA ALA A 228 -22.31 16.56 -12.96
C ALA A 228 -21.93 17.59 -11.90
N THR A 229 -22.17 17.30 -10.63
CA THR A 229 -21.91 18.22 -9.53
C THR A 229 -20.98 17.59 -8.48
N PRO A 230 -20.25 18.41 -7.70
CA PRO A 230 -19.18 17.91 -6.80
C PRO A 230 -19.61 16.83 -5.81
N TRP A 231 -20.68 17.05 -5.07
CA TRP A 231 -21.10 16.11 -4.03
C TRP A 231 -21.66 14.79 -4.56
N PRO A 232 -22.61 14.78 -5.51
CA PRO A 232 -23.05 13.56 -6.16
C PRO A 232 -21.91 12.76 -6.78
N ALA A 233 -20.94 13.43 -7.40
CA ALA A 233 -19.78 12.76 -8.00
C ALA A 233 -18.89 12.10 -6.92
N ARG A 234 -18.60 12.79 -5.82
CA ARG A 234 -17.85 12.20 -4.68
C ARG A 234 -18.57 11.00 -4.09
N LEU A 235 -19.87 11.14 -3.80
CA LEU A 235 -20.67 10.07 -3.24
C LEU A 235 -20.74 8.85 -4.16
N SER A 236 -20.86 9.07 -5.48
CA SER A 236 -20.85 8.00 -6.47
C SER A 236 -19.50 7.25 -6.48
N ILE A 237 -18.38 7.96 -6.43
CA ILE A 237 -17.05 7.35 -6.33
C ILE A 237 -16.92 6.57 -5.01
N MET A 238 -17.33 7.16 -3.87
CA MET A 238 -17.32 6.47 -2.56
C MET A 238 -18.18 5.22 -2.55
N ALA A 239 -19.35 5.26 -3.19
CA ALA A 239 -20.25 4.10 -3.28
C ALA A 239 -19.66 2.98 -4.15
N MET A 240 -19.03 3.33 -5.27
CA MET A 240 -18.34 2.37 -6.14
C MET A 240 -17.14 1.73 -5.42
N ASP A 241 -16.35 2.54 -4.76
CA ASP A 241 -15.23 2.07 -3.96
C ASP A 241 -15.69 1.20 -2.78
N ALA A 242 -16.76 1.58 -2.09
CA ALA A 242 -17.35 0.78 -1.02
C ALA A 242 -17.82 -0.58 -1.54
N TRP A 243 -18.53 -0.61 -2.67
CA TRP A 243 -19.01 -1.85 -3.28
C TRP A 243 -17.84 -2.80 -3.62
N TYR A 244 -16.75 -2.26 -4.11
CA TYR A 244 -15.53 -3.00 -4.43
C TYR A 244 -14.79 -3.48 -3.18
N SER A 245 -14.68 -2.65 -2.14
CA SER A 245 -13.72 -2.84 -1.03
C SER A 245 -14.32 -3.44 0.24
N VAL A 246 -15.62 -3.26 0.49
CA VAL A 246 -16.33 -3.81 1.66
C VAL A 246 -16.11 -5.31 1.81
N PRO A 247 -16.13 -6.14 0.73
CA PRO A 247 -15.84 -7.56 0.83
C PRO A 247 -14.52 -7.92 1.49
N PHE A 248 -13.47 -7.16 1.22
CA PHE A 248 -12.17 -7.38 1.85
C PHE A 248 -12.23 -7.21 3.38
N MET A 249 -12.82 -6.11 3.85
CA MET A 249 -12.99 -5.87 5.29
C MET A 249 -13.93 -6.91 5.92
N MET A 250 -15.00 -7.27 5.23
CA MET A 250 -15.96 -8.28 5.67
C MET A 250 -15.28 -9.63 5.95
N VAL A 251 -14.37 -10.08 5.08
CA VAL A 251 -13.65 -11.36 5.26
C VAL A 251 -12.73 -11.32 6.48
N LEU A 252 -11.99 -10.21 6.66
CA LEU A 252 -11.14 -10.05 7.83
C LEU A 252 -11.93 -10.06 9.13
N LEU A 253 -13.04 -9.32 9.16
CA LEU A 253 -13.91 -9.27 10.33
C LEU A 253 -14.63 -10.60 10.58
N LEU A 254 -15.06 -11.29 9.52
CA LEU A 254 -15.66 -12.62 9.63
C LEU A 254 -14.68 -13.66 10.20
N ALA A 255 -13.43 -13.62 9.76
CA ALA A 255 -12.38 -14.48 10.31
C ALA A 255 -12.14 -14.20 11.80
N GLY A 256 -12.15 -12.93 12.20
CA GLY A 256 -12.06 -12.54 13.62
C GLY A 256 -13.25 -13.03 14.43
N LEU A 257 -14.47 -12.87 13.92
CA LEU A 257 -15.69 -13.38 14.59
C LEU A 257 -15.68 -14.89 14.77
N GLN A 258 -15.13 -15.64 13.81
CA GLN A 258 -15.02 -17.10 13.88
C GLN A 258 -13.90 -17.58 14.82
N ALA A 259 -12.99 -16.72 15.18
CA ALA A 259 -11.92 -16.99 16.15
C ALA A 259 -12.33 -16.67 17.60
N LEU A 260 -13.53 -16.12 17.83
CA LEU A 260 -14.00 -15.83 19.19
C LEU A 260 -14.22 -17.13 19.96
N PRO A 261 -13.77 -17.22 21.23
CA PRO A 261 -14.05 -18.37 22.07
C PRO A 261 -15.54 -18.51 22.32
N GLY A 262 -16.11 -19.70 22.02
CA GLY A 262 -17.54 -19.98 22.24
C GLY A 262 -17.97 -19.82 23.70
N GLU A 263 -17.09 -20.19 24.63
CA GLU A 263 -17.30 -20.08 26.08
C GLU A 263 -17.68 -18.68 26.53
N VAL A 264 -17.10 -17.64 25.93
CA VAL A 264 -17.43 -16.24 26.26
C VAL A 264 -18.86 -15.89 25.88
N LEU A 265 -19.34 -16.40 24.75
CA LEU A 265 -20.71 -16.16 24.28
C LEU A 265 -21.73 -17.01 25.06
N GLU A 266 -21.32 -18.21 25.48
CA GLU A 266 -22.16 -19.08 26.29
C GLU A 266 -22.33 -18.54 27.72
N SER A 267 -21.24 -18.07 28.35
CA SER A 267 -21.31 -17.43 29.67
C SER A 267 -22.21 -16.19 29.66
N ALA A 268 -22.11 -15.35 28.64
CA ALA A 268 -23.00 -14.20 28.49
C ALA A 268 -24.49 -14.59 28.42
N ARG A 269 -24.80 -15.71 27.74
CA ARG A 269 -26.19 -16.22 27.67
C ARG A 269 -26.66 -16.75 29.00
N VAL A 270 -25.79 -17.43 29.75
CA VAL A 270 -26.10 -17.91 31.11
C VAL A 270 -26.37 -16.75 32.06
N ASP A 271 -25.63 -15.65 31.93
CA ASP A 271 -25.80 -14.41 32.70
C ASP A 271 -27.03 -13.59 32.25
N GLY A 272 -27.79 -14.06 31.23
CA GLY A 272 -29.01 -13.41 30.76
C GLY A 272 -28.77 -12.18 29.90
N ALA A 273 -27.57 -11.98 29.35
CA ALA A 273 -27.26 -10.86 28.48
C ALA A 273 -28.07 -10.91 27.18
N SER A 274 -28.70 -9.81 26.81
CA SER A 274 -29.37 -9.69 25.52
C SER A 274 -28.33 -9.72 24.36
N PRO A 275 -28.72 -10.06 23.11
CA PRO A 275 -27.79 -10.05 21.97
C PRO A 275 -27.10 -8.70 21.76
N TRP A 276 -27.78 -7.60 22.04
CA TRP A 276 -27.24 -6.24 21.96
C TRP A 276 -26.17 -5.97 23.04
N GLN A 277 -26.43 -6.41 24.28
CA GLN A 277 -25.46 -6.32 25.37
C GLN A 277 -24.25 -7.21 25.11
N SER A 278 -24.44 -8.45 24.68
CA SER A 278 -23.36 -9.37 24.31
C SER A 278 -22.50 -8.79 23.20
N PHE A 279 -23.12 -8.13 22.19
CA PHE A 279 -22.37 -7.49 21.11
C PHE A 279 -21.47 -6.36 21.63
N TRP A 280 -22.04 -5.38 22.34
CA TRP A 280 -21.27 -4.18 22.73
C TRP A 280 -20.32 -4.41 23.90
N GLN A 281 -20.63 -5.32 24.82
CA GLN A 281 -19.84 -5.54 26.02
C GLN A 281 -18.80 -6.64 25.86
N MET A 282 -18.98 -7.56 24.92
CA MET A 282 -18.08 -8.71 24.71
C MET A 282 -17.54 -8.82 23.29
N VAL A 283 -18.42 -9.01 22.29
CA VAL A 283 -17.98 -9.25 20.93
C VAL A 283 -17.16 -8.09 20.37
N TYR A 284 -17.71 -6.88 20.45
CA TYR A 284 -17.06 -5.69 19.90
C TYR A 284 -15.71 -5.36 20.55
N PRO A 285 -15.56 -5.37 21.90
CA PRO A 285 -14.28 -5.16 22.55
C PRO A 285 -13.21 -6.21 22.16
N ILE A 286 -13.59 -7.49 22.11
CA ILE A 286 -12.65 -8.56 21.69
C ILE A 286 -12.27 -8.42 20.22
N MET A 287 -13.18 -7.93 19.39
CA MET A 287 -12.96 -7.70 17.96
C MET A 287 -12.16 -6.41 17.65
N LEU A 288 -11.92 -5.54 18.64
CA LEU A 288 -11.22 -4.26 18.41
C LEU A 288 -9.87 -4.41 17.72
N PRO A 289 -8.96 -5.33 18.11
CA PRO A 289 -7.67 -5.48 17.43
C PRO A 289 -7.82 -5.86 15.94
N VAL A 290 -8.76 -6.76 15.64
CA VAL A 290 -9.06 -7.16 14.25
C VAL A 290 -9.70 -6.03 13.48
N SER A 291 -10.64 -5.32 14.10
CA SER A 291 -11.33 -4.15 13.53
C SER A 291 -10.36 -3.03 13.17
N VAL A 292 -9.48 -2.70 14.08
CA VAL A 292 -8.42 -1.71 13.86
C VAL A 292 -7.51 -2.12 12.71
N THR A 293 -7.10 -3.40 12.68
CA THR A 293 -6.27 -3.92 11.60
C THR A 293 -6.98 -3.80 10.24
N ALA A 294 -8.26 -4.15 10.17
CA ALA A 294 -9.06 -4.05 8.96
C ALA A 294 -9.19 -2.58 8.49
N VAL A 295 -9.48 -1.66 9.40
CA VAL A 295 -9.59 -0.21 9.09
C VAL A 295 -8.25 0.37 8.64
N VAL A 296 -7.15 0.07 9.34
CA VAL A 296 -5.82 0.58 8.96
C VAL A 296 -5.39 0.07 7.59
N LEU A 297 -5.55 -1.22 7.32
CA LEU A 297 -5.25 -1.78 5.99
C LEU A 297 -6.12 -1.12 4.91
N ARG A 298 -7.39 -0.89 5.18
CA ARG A 298 -8.30 -0.25 4.23
C ARG A 298 -7.89 1.22 3.98
N ILE A 299 -7.51 1.97 5.00
CA ILE A 299 -6.99 3.34 4.84
C ILE A 299 -5.73 3.35 3.96
N ILE A 300 -4.82 2.39 4.14
CA ILE A 300 -3.62 2.27 3.29
C ILE A 300 -3.99 2.05 1.82
N PHE A 301 -5.02 1.24 1.55
CA PHE A 301 -5.51 1.04 0.19
C PHE A 301 -6.23 2.28 -0.35
N GLU A 302 -7.01 2.97 0.49
CA GLU A 302 -7.71 4.20 0.12
C GLU A 302 -6.76 5.32 -0.30
N LEU A 303 -5.63 5.49 0.40
CA LEU A 303 -4.61 6.49 0.04
C LEU A 303 -3.99 6.27 -1.36
N LYS A 304 -4.23 5.12 -1.97
CA LYS A 304 -3.81 4.80 -3.34
C LYS A 304 -4.95 4.85 -4.35
N LEU A 305 -6.15 5.26 -3.93
CA LEU A 305 -7.32 5.33 -4.82
C LEU A 305 -7.03 6.25 -6.02
N ALA A 306 -7.05 5.68 -7.22
CA ALA A 306 -6.88 6.41 -8.47
C ALA A 306 -7.72 5.84 -9.60
N ASP A 307 -7.74 4.51 -9.75
CA ASP A 307 -8.30 3.84 -10.92
C ASP A 307 -9.77 4.19 -11.17
N ILE A 308 -10.61 4.15 -10.12
CA ILE A 308 -12.04 4.49 -10.23
C ILE A 308 -12.18 5.97 -10.66
N VAL A 309 -11.44 6.87 -10.02
CA VAL A 309 -11.50 8.31 -10.33
C VAL A 309 -11.06 8.58 -11.76
N LEU A 310 -9.90 8.04 -12.17
CA LEU A 310 -9.34 8.25 -13.51
C LEU A 310 -10.27 7.74 -14.62
N ASN A 311 -10.87 6.57 -14.43
CA ASN A 311 -11.68 5.94 -15.46
C ASN A 311 -13.13 6.48 -15.52
N VAL A 312 -13.68 6.97 -14.42
CA VAL A 312 -15.06 7.46 -14.37
C VAL A 312 -15.15 8.95 -14.64
N THR A 313 -14.46 9.77 -13.85
CA THR A 313 -14.60 11.22 -13.83
C THR A 313 -13.37 11.97 -14.36
N GLY A 314 -12.19 11.34 -14.33
CA GLY A 314 -10.93 12.03 -14.61
C GLY A 314 -10.67 13.19 -13.64
N GLY A 315 -11.20 13.12 -12.41
CA GLY A 315 -11.11 14.18 -11.40
C GLY A 315 -12.24 15.22 -11.46
N ASN A 316 -13.10 15.19 -12.50
CA ASN A 316 -14.19 16.18 -12.68
C ASN A 316 -15.39 15.93 -11.73
N PRO A 317 -16.25 16.94 -11.52
CA PRO A 317 -16.20 18.31 -12.03
C PRO A 317 -15.19 19.18 -11.25
N GLY A 318 -14.39 19.95 -11.99
CA GLY A 318 -13.49 20.96 -11.38
C GLY A 318 -12.49 20.45 -10.33
N GLY A 319 -12.02 19.21 -10.44
CA GLY A 319 -11.13 18.57 -9.46
C GLY A 319 -11.85 17.99 -8.23
N ALA A 320 -13.19 18.02 -8.19
CA ALA A 320 -13.97 17.64 -7.01
C ALA A 320 -13.85 16.15 -6.63
N THR A 321 -13.51 15.28 -7.57
CA THR A 321 -13.33 13.85 -7.32
C THR A 321 -11.86 13.43 -7.32
N ASP A 322 -10.93 14.35 -7.62
CA ASP A 322 -9.52 14.01 -7.63
C ASP A 322 -9.03 13.50 -6.28
N THR A 323 -8.32 12.41 -6.35
CA THR A 323 -7.43 11.96 -5.28
C THR A 323 -6.02 12.47 -5.57
N VAL A 324 -5.16 12.49 -4.57
CA VAL A 324 -3.75 12.88 -4.79
C VAL A 324 -3.09 11.97 -5.82
N THR A 325 -3.36 10.67 -5.77
CA THR A 325 -2.79 9.69 -6.71
C THR A 325 -3.31 9.89 -8.14
N SER A 326 -4.61 10.18 -8.32
CA SER A 326 -5.15 10.48 -9.66
C SER A 326 -4.62 11.80 -10.21
N PHE A 327 -4.44 12.81 -9.36
CA PHE A 327 -3.86 14.10 -9.73
C PHE A 327 -2.40 13.95 -10.20
N ILE A 328 -1.56 13.23 -9.43
CA ILE A 328 -0.18 12.92 -9.82
C ILE A 328 -0.13 12.20 -11.17
N PHE A 329 -1.00 11.21 -11.37
CA PHE A 329 -1.05 10.45 -12.61
C PHE A 329 -1.37 11.33 -13.81
N ARG A 330 -2.32 12.28 -13.68
CA ARG A 330 -2.68 13.22 -14.74
C ARG A 330 -1.56 14.24 -15.05
N GLU A 331 -0.86 14.73 -14.02
CA GLU A 331 0.31 15.61 -14.23
C GLU A 331 1.38 14.90 -15.07
N TYR A 332 1.65 13.64 -14.73
CA TYR A 332 2.65 12.84 -15.44
C TYR A 332 2.19 12.47 -16.87
N ARG A 333 0.98 11.89 -17.00
CA ARG A 333 0.51 11.31 -18.26
C ARG A 333 -0.06 12.36 -19.20
N ASP A 334 -0.98 13.21 -18.70
CA ASP A 334 -1.78 14.08 -19.56
C ASP A 334 -1.08 15.43 -19.82
N ARG A 335 -0.31 15.91 -18.83
CA ARG A 335 0.47 17.16 -18.94
C ARG A 335 1.94 16.94 -19.28
N SER A 336 2.38 15.69 -19.34
CA SER A 336 3.78 15.32 -19.60
C SER A 336 4.80 15.93 -18.62
N ASN A 337 4.33 16.43 -17.47
CA ASN A 337 5.14 17.14 -16.48
C ASN A 337 5.76 16.16 -15.47
N VAL A 338 6.87 15.55 -15.88
CA VAL A 338 7.55 14.50 -15.10
C VAL A 338 8.18 15.06 -13.83
N GLY A 339 8.84 16.21 -13.92
CA GLY A 339 9.51 16.85 -12.78
C GLY A 339 8.52 17.18 -11.67
N TYR A 340 7.48 17.95 -11.99
CA TYR A 340 6.45 18.35 -11.04
C TYR A 340 5.63 17.15 -10.53
N GLY A 341 5.16 16.26 -11.42
CA GLY A 341 4.43 15.06 -11.04
C GLY A 341 5.22 14.16 -10.08
N THR A 342 6.55 14.07 -10.27
CA THR A 342 7.43 13.32 -9.37
C THR A 342 7.62 14.04 -8.04
N ALA A 343 7.71 15.38 -8.02
CA ALA A 343 7.77 16.16 -6.79
C ALA A 343 6.49 15.98 -5.94
N LEU A 344 5.31 16.01 -6.57
CA LEU A 344 4.04 15.68 -5.95
C LEU A 344 4.06 14.27 -5.34
N ALA A 345 4.55 13.27 -6.08
CA ALA A 345 4.62 11.88 -5.63
C ALA A 345 5.56 11.72 -4.42
N GLN A 346 6.73 12.36 -4.42
CA GLN A 346 7.68 12.29 -3.31
C GLN A 346 7.13 12.99 -2.06
N PHE A 347 6.52 14.16 -2.22
CA PHE A 347 5.88 14.86 -1.12
C PHE A 347 4.73 14.05 -0.52
N TYR A 348 3.87 13.49 -1.37
CA TYR A 348 2.76 12.65 -0.93
C TYR A 348 3.24 11.37 -0.24
N LEU A 349 4.30 10.74 -0.73
CA LEU A 349 4.93 9.58 -0.07
C LEU A 349 5.34 9.91 1.37
N ILE A 350 6.00 11.05 1.57
CA ILE A 350 6.41 11.52 2.91
C ILE A 350 5.16 11.74 3.78
N MET A 351 4.13 12.40 3.25
CA MET A 351 2.88 12.62 3.96
C MET A 351 2.20 11.31 4.38
N ILE A 352 2.14 10.30 3.49
CA ILE A 352 1.60 8.98 3.80
C ILE A 352 2.40 8.31 4.93
N ILE A 353 3.74 8.33 4.85
CA ILE A 353 4.60 7.73 5.88
C ILE A 353 4.34 8.39 7.24
N VAL A 354 4.31 9.71 7.29
CA VAL A 354 4.04 10.47 8.53
C VAL A 354 2.63 10.13 9.06
N PHE A 355 1.62 10.19 8.19
CA PHE A 355 0.24 9.91 8.55
C PHE A 355 0.04 8.48 9.09
N ILE A 356 0.52 7.47 8.38
CA ILE A 356 0.39 6.07 8.79
C ILE A 356 1.18 5.79 10.07
N THR A 357 2.39 6.36 10.21
CA THR A 357 3.18 6.22 11.44
C THR A 357 2.47 6.85 12.64
N ALA A 358 1.91 8.03 12.46
CA ALA A 358 1.12 8.71 13.50
C ALA A 358 -0.14 7.89 13.85
N LEU A 359 -0.88 7.41 12.86
CA LEU A 359 -2.08 6.59 13.03
C LEU A 359 -1.75 5.31 13.81
N LEU A 360 -0.74 4.55 13.40
CA LEU A 360 -0.31 3.33 14.08
C LEU A 360 0.17 3.60 15.51
N SER A 361 0.86 4.70 15.74
CA SER A 361 1.30 5.10 17.08
C SER A 361 0.14 5.45 18.00
N LEU A 362 -0.86 6.17 17.49
CA LEU A 362 -2.07 6.54 18.24
C LEU A 362 -2.91 5.32 18.58
N VAL A 363 -3.16 4.48 17.58
CA VAL A 363 -3.91 3.23 17.71
C VAL A 363 -3.21 2.27 18.68
N GLY A 364 -1.90 2.10 18.57
CA GLY A 364 -1.13 1.22 19.45
C GLY A 364 -1.11 1.71 20.90
N ARG A 365 -1.14 3.03 21.14
CA ARG A 365 -1.28 3.59 22.50
C ARG A 365 -2.70 3.38 23.06
N TRP A 366 -3.71 3.54 22.21
CA TRP A 366 -5.11 3.35 22.59
C TRP A 366 -5.42 1.89 22.93
N LEU A 367 -5.01 0.95 22.09
CA LEU A 367 -5.19 -0.49 22.35
C LEU A 367 -4.54 -0.93 23.66
N ARG A 368 -3.33 -0.42 23.99
CA ARG A 368 -2.67 -0.72 25.27
C ARG A 368 -3.38 -0.17 26.52
N LYS A 369 -4.33 0.75 26.36
CA LYS A 369 -5.13 1.27 27.46
C LYS A 369 -6.45 0.51 27.64
N VAL A 370 -6.90 -0.19 26.61
CA VAL A 370 -8.18 -0.91 26.57
C VAL A 370 -7.97 -2.42 26.79
N ALA A 371 -6.80 -2.96 26.45
CA ALA A 371 -6.35 -4.32 26.81
C ALA A 371 -5.72 -4.35 28.19
#